data_e20a118bfc33afb04cb513bfca3528de
#
_entry.id   e20a118bfc33afb04cb513bfca3528de
#
_cell.length_a   1.000
_cell.length_b   1.000
_cell.length_c   1.000
_cell.angle_alpha   90.00
_cell.angle_beta   90.00
_cell.angle_gamma   90.00
#
_symmetry.space_group_name_H-M   'P 1'
#
loop_
_entity.id
_entity.type
_entity.pdbx_description
1 polymer ?
#
loop_
_entity_poly.entity_id
_entity_poly.type
_entity_poly.pdbx_seq_one_letter_code
_entity_poly.pdbx_strand_id
1 'polypeptide(L)'
;NFCVDVVIGQGAGAKSIRLPLNPFTLIGATTKTGLLSGPLQTRFGIVERLDFYTSEELSKIVIQNAEFMQIPIIPNAALNIGKRARGTPRIVKRILRRVRDFAQVKNIKIMDLEIVEQALKFLDIDEDGLNKLDREILTLILKDFDGGPVGLETLAAMTGEDKETLEDVCEPYLIRMGLIQKSSRGRQIAPKKIPFLRKKLIGIEVLEQNTLF
;
A
#
# COMPACT_ATOMS: atom_id res chain seq x y z
N ASN A 1 0.97 22.82 -31.80
CA ASN A 1 -0.24 22.67 -32.63
C ASN A 1 -1.19 21.72 -31.90
N PHE A 2 -2.38 22.20 -31.60
CA PHE A 2 -3.47 21.42 -31.00
C PHE A 2 -4.15 20.59 -32.07
N CYS A 3 -3.61 19.41 -32.39
CA CYS A 3 -4.20 18.44 -33.31
C CYS A 3 -3.82 17.01 -32.90
N VAL A 4 -4.65 16.07 -33.29
CA VAL A 4 -4.40 14.64 -33.17
C VAL A 4 -4.50 13.96 -34.54
N ASP A 5 -3.56 13.10 -34.83
CA ASP A 5 -3.58 12.28 -36.04
C ASP A 5 -4.23 10.92 -35.69
N VAL A 6 -5.39 10.65 -36.30
CA VAL A 6 -6.15 9.41 -36.11
C VAL A 6 -5.96 8.53 -37.34
N VAL A 7 -5.46 7.31 -37.12
CA VAL A 7 -5.29 6.32 -38.19
C VAL A 7 -6.58 5.50 -38.32
N ILE A 8 -7.19 5.57 -39.50
CA ILE A 8 -8.42 4.82 -39.84
C ILE A 8 -8.06 3.74 -40.86
N GLY A 9 -8.41 2.48 -40.54
CA GLY A 9 -8.12 1.31 -41.37
C GLY A 9 -6.90 0.53 -40.88
N GLN A 10 -6.64 -0.61 -41.50
CA GLN A 10 -5.51 -1.49 -41.20
C GLN A 10 -4.71 -1.80 -42.50
N GLY A 11 -3.40 -2.06 -42.35
CA GLY A 11 -2.51 -2.41 -43.44
C GLY A 11 -2.21 -1.27 -44.43
N ALA A 12 -1.89 -1.59 -45.68
CA ALA A 12 -1.46 -0.64 -46.70
C ALA A 12 -2.55 0.40 -47.11
N GLY A 13 -3.80 0.22 -46.69
CA GLY A 13 -4.92 1.14 -46.94
C GLY A 13 -5.22 2.10 -45.79
N ALA A 14 -4.42 2.09 -44.71
CA ALA A 14 -4.66 2.98 -43.57
C ALA A 14 -4.47 4.46 -43.96
N LYS A 15 -5.46 5.31 -43.62
CA LYS A 15 -5.41 6.76 -43.84
C LYS A 15 -5.27 7.47 -42.51
N SER A 16 -4.36 8.44 -42.44
CA SER A 16 -4.24 9.33 -41.29
C SER A 16 -5.11 10.58 -41.55
N ILE A 17 -6.00 10.87 -40.58
CA ILE A 17 -6.82 12.09 -40.60
C ILE A 17 -6.35 12.96 -39.43
N ARG A 18 -6.00 14.20 -39.73
CA ARG A 18 -5.61 15.20 -38.73
C ARG A 18 -6.85 15.95 -38.27
N LEU A 19 -7.17 15.82 -36.99
CA LEU A 19 -8.29 16.52 -36.37
C LEU A 19 -7.78 17.70 -35.53
N PRO A 20 -8.29 18.91 -35.70
CA PRO A 20 -7.96 20.04 -34.84
C PRO A 20 -8.58 19.83 -33.46
N LEU A 21 -7.84 20.24 -32.42
CA LEU A 21 -8.29 20.21 -31.03
C LEU A 21 -8.36 21.64 -30.49
N ASN A 22 -9.29 21.89 -29.59
CA ASN A 22 -9.28 23.12 -28.80
C ASN A 22 -8.06 23.11 -27.86
N PRO A 23 -7.50 24.26 -27.48
CA PRO A 23 -6.44 24.32 -26.46
C PRO A 23 -6.88 23.61 -25.17
N PHE A 24 -6.01 22.77 -24.64
CA PHE A 24 -6.25 22.01 -23.40
C PHE A 24 -4.96 21.85 -22.60
N THR A 25 -5.11 21.58 -21.31
CA THR A 25 -4.03 21.17 -20.43
C THR A 25 -4.10 19.66 -20.22
N LEU A 26 -2.99 18.97 -20.52
CA LEU A 26 -2.89 17.53 -20.28
C LEU A 26 -2.28 17.27 -18.92
N ILE A 27 -3.01 16.54 -18.08
CA ILE A 27 -2.52 16.08 -16.77
C ILE A 27 -2.50 14.56 -16.81
N GLY A 28 -1.35 13.97 -16.52
CA GLY A 28 -1.16 12.52 -16.43
C GLY A 28 -0.68 12.11 -15.05
N ALA A 29 -1.05 10.91 -14.60
CA ALA A 29 -0.52 10.30 -13.39
C ALA A 29 -0.21 8.83 -13.64
N THR A 30 0.91 8.35 -13.11
CA THR A 30 1.33 6.95 -13.22
C THR A 30 2.13 6.53 -12.00
N THR A 31 2.04 5.27 -11.63
CA THR A 31 2.93 4.63 -10.65
C THR A 31 4.17 4.02 -11.30
N LYS A 32 4.19 3.88 -12.63
CA LYS A 32 5.24 3.21 -13.40
C LYS A 32 5.89 4.21 -14.37
N THR A 33 6.59 5.21 -13.85
CA THR A 33 7.27 6.25 -14.66
C THR A 33 8.30 5.67 -15.63
N GLY A 34 8.96 4.56 -15.25
CA GLY A 34 9.94 3.88 -16.10
C GLY A 34 9.34 3.23 -17.36
N LEU A 35 8.01 3.06 -17.45
CA LEU A 35 7.33 2.58 -18.65
C LEU A 35 6.96 3.70 -19.63
N LEU A 36 7.09 4.96 -19.23
CA LEU A 36 6.87 6.09 -20.12
C LEU A 36 8.08 6.26 -21.05
N SER A 37 7.81 6.41 -22.35
CA SER A 37 8.89 6.71 -23.30
C SER A 37 9.57 8.04 -22.98
N GLY A 38 10.88 8.13 -23.19
CA GLY A 38 11.63 9.37 -22.97
C GLY A 38 11.01 10.60 -23.67
N PRO A 39 10.63 10.49 -24.97
CA PRO A 39 9.95 11.58 -25.69
C PRO A 39 8.62 12.02 -25.07
N LEU A 40 7.89 11.12 -24.42
CA LEU A 40 6.65 11.48 -23.72
C LEU A 40 6.95 12.23 -22.42
N GLN A 41 7.92 11.74 -21.64
CA GLN A 41 8.34 12.40 -20.39
C GLN A 41 8.84 13.84 -20.64
N THR A 42 9.65 14.06 -21.67
CA THR A 42 10.19 15.40 -22.00
C THR A 42 9.16 16.38 -22.51
N ARG A 43 7.97 15.92 -22.95
CA ARG A 43 6.88 16.79 -23.38
C ARG A 43 6.02 17.32 -22.24
N PHE A 44 6.10 16.72 -21.04
CA PHE A 44 5.48 17.31 -19.86
C PHE A 44 6.40 18.40 -19.30
N GLY A 45 5.90 19.64 -19.26
CA GLY A 45 6.66 20.79 -18.77
C GLY A 45 6.83 20.79 -17.25
N ILE A 46 5.98 20.08 -16.54
CA ILE A 46 6.03 19.92 -15.07
C ILE A 46 5.93 18.45 -14.76
N VAL A 47 6.88 17.95 -13.99
CA VAL A 47 6.91 16.55 -13.51
C VAL A 47 7.08 16.59 -12.00
N GLU A 48 6.04 16.16 -11.29
CA GLU A 48 6.03 16.14 -9.83
C GLU A 48 5.89 14.72 -9.30
N ARG A 49 6.55 14.45 -8.18
CA ARG A 49 6.44 13.21 -7.45
C ARG A 49 5.55 13.40 -6.24
N LEU A 50 4.50 12.59 -6.14
CA LEU A 50 3.63 12.56 -4.97
C LEU A 50 4.18 11.57 -3.96
N ASP A 51 4.53 12.07 -2.77
CA ASP A 51 4.97 11.25 -1.66
C ASP A 51 3.78 10.69 -0.87
N PHE A 52 4.08 9.74 0.03
CA PHE A 52 3.09 9.22 0.95
C PHE A 52 2.68 10.28 1.97
N TYR A 53 1.41 10.27 2.33
CA TYR A 53 0.89 11.12 3.39
C TYR A 53 1.39 10.70 4.76
N THR A 54 1.60 11.67 5.64
CA THR A 54 1.85 11.43 7.07
C THR A 54 0.59 10.93 7.78
N SER A 55 0.75 10.35 8.96
CA SER A 55 -0.40 9.90 9.75
C SER A 55 -1.33 11.04 10.14
N GLU A 56 -0.78 12.23 10.38
CA GLU A 56 -1.49 13.46 10.73
C GLU A 56 -2.33 13.99 9.56
N GLU A 57 -1.78 13.98 8.35
CA GLU A 57 -2.51 14.36 7.13
C GLU A 57 -3.63 13.38 6.85
N LEU A 58 -3.36 12.08 6.99
CA LEU A 58 -4.38 11.04 6.85
C LEU A 58 -5.47 11.15 7.92
N SER A 59 -5.12 11.53 9.15
CA SER A 59 -6.10 11.80 10.21
C SER A 59 -7.07 12.92 9.85
N LYS A 60 -6.60 14.00 9.22
CA LYS A 60 -7.46 15.07 8.71
C LYS A 60 -8.44 14.56 7.64
N ILE A 61 -7.95 13.71 6.74
CA ILE A 61 -8.80 13.05 5.72
C ILE A 61 -9.85 12.15 6.39
N VAL A 62 -9.49 11.43 7.44
CA VAL A 62 -10.44 10.60 8.22
C VAL A 62 -11.54 11.46 8.80
N ILE A 63 -11.20 12.54 9.51
CA ILE A 63 -12.18 13.42 10.16
C ILE A 63 -13.15 14.00 9.13
N GLN A 64 -12.65 14.59 8.04
CA GLN A 64 -13.49 15.14 6.98
C GLN A 64 -14.45 14.10 6.38
N ASN A 65 -13.95 12.87 6.11
CA ASN A 65 -14.80 11.82 5.54
C ASN A 65 -15.80 11.25 6.56
N ALA A 66 -15.48 11.22 7.85
CA ALA A 66 -16.38 10.81 8.92
C ALA A 66 -17.57 11.77 9.05
N GLU A 67 -17.34 13.08 8.91
CA GLU A 67 -18.37 14.11 8.86
C GLU A 67 -19.33 13.88 7.67
N PHE A 68 -18.80 13.65 6.47
CA PHE A 68 -19.62 13.30 5.29
C PHE A 68 -20.47 12.03 5.52
N MET A 69 -19.96 11.08 6.29
CA MET A 69 -20.66 9.83 6.60
C MET A 69 -21.66 9.98 7.76
N GLN A 70 -21.76 11.17 8.36
CA GLN A 70 -22.63 11.48 9.50
C GLN A 70 -22.37 10.61 10.75
N ILE A 71 -21.16 10.10 10.91
CA ILE A 71 -20.70 9.41 12.11
C ILE A 71 -19.38 10.07 12.52
N PRO A 72 -19.40 11.00 13.48
CA PRO A 72 -18.22 11.71 13.93
C PRO A 72 -17.20 10.75 14.56
N ILE A 73 -15.93 11.12 14.45
CA ILE A 73 -14.80 10.39 15.01
C ILE A 73 -13.96 11.33 15.87
N ILE A 74 -13.48 10.85 17.02
CA ILE A 74 -12.59 11.64 17.87
C ILE A 74 -11.16 11.70 17.29
N PRO A 75 -10.40 12.79 17.51
CA PRO A 75 -9.11 13.02 16.83
C PRO A 75 -8.06 11.91 17.03
N ASN A 76 -7.94 11.35 18.24
CA ASN A 76 -6.99 10.27 18.51
C ASN A 76 -7.37 8.96 17.80
N ALA A 77 -8.66 8.66 17.66
CA ALA A 77 -9.16 7.53 16.88
C ALA A 77 -8.89 7.71 15.36
N ALA A 78 -9.08 8.93 14.86
CA ALA A 78 -8.75 9.29 13.49
C ALA A 78 -7.25 9.14 13.22
N LEU A 79 -6.38 9.58 14.13
CA LEU A 79 -4.95 9.41 14.04
C LEU A 79 -4.55 7.91 14.06
N ASN A 80 -5.24 7.12 14.86
CA ASN A 80 -5.03 5.67 14.93
C ASN A 80 -5.29 4.98 13.59
N ILE A 81 -6.38 5.34 12.89
CA ILE A 81 -6.63 4.89 11.52
C ILE A 81 -5.54 5.39 10.57
N GLY A 82 -5.14 6.67 10.68
CA GLY A 82 -4.09 7.26 9.86
C GLY A 82 -2.77 6.51 9.93
N LYS A 83 -2.34 6.11 11.13
CA LYS A 83 -1.10 5.32 11.36
C LYS A 83 -1.12 3.98 10.62
N ARG A 84 -2.28 3.32 10.55
CA ARG A 84 -2.44 2.00 9.93
C ARG A 84 -2.80 2.03 8.43
N ALA A 85 -2.95 3.23 7.87
CA ALA A 85 -3.40 3.41 6.47
C ALA A 85 -2.27 3.42 5.44
N ARG A 86 -1.08 3.03 5.81
CA ARG A 86 0.06 2.84 4.89
C ARG A 86 0.39 4.07 4.04
N GLY A 87 0.16 5.28 4.56
CA GLY A 87 0.47 6.53 3.88
C GLY A 87 -0.44 6.86 2.68
N THR A 88 -1.59 6.18 2.49
CA THR A 88 -2.43 6.37 1.30
C THR A 88 -3.89 6.71 1.64
N PRO A 89 -4.46 7.79 1.01
CA PRO A 89 -5.86 8.18 1.21
C PRO A 89 -6.87 7.09 0.81
N ARG A 90 -6.54 6.26 -0.19
CA ARG A 90 -7.40 5.14 -0.61
C ARG A 90 -7.58 4.13 0.52
N ILE A 91 -6.49 3.76 1.20
CA ILE A 91 -6.53 2.79 2.30
C ILE A 91 -7.23 3.40 3.51
N VAL A 92 -6.94 4.65 3.86
CA VAL A 92 -7.65 5.38 4.93
C VAL A 92 -9.16 5.35 4.72
N LYS A 93 -9.64 5.72 3.54
CA LYS A 93 -11.07 5.72 3.23
C LYS A 93 -11.68 4.33 3.27
N ARG A 94 -10.95 3.31 2.87
CA ARG A 94 -11.39 1.91 2.95
C ARG A 94 -11.52 1.46 4.40
N ILE A 95 -10.52 1.71 5.24
CA ILE A 95 -10.55 1.38 6.67
C ILE A 95 -11.69 2.13 7.34
N LEU A 96 -11.80 3.44 7.14
CA LEU A 96 -12.84 4.26 7.76
C LEU A 96 -14.26 3.75 7.44
N ARG A 97 -14.53 3.36 6.19
CA ARG A 97 -15.83 2.76 5.83
C ARG A 97 -16.13 1.50 6.64
N ARG A 98 -15.14 0.63 6.83
CA ARG A 98 -15.31 -0.61 7.61
C ARG A 98 -15.48 -0.33 9.10
N VAL A 99 -14.75 0.64 9.63
CA VAL A 99 -14.93 1.09 11.02
C VAL A 99 -16.33 1.67 11.21
N ARG A 100 -16.81 2.48 10.26
CA ARG A 100 -18.19 2.98 10.26
C ARG A 100 -19.22 1.84 10.25
N ASP A 101 -19.07 0.88 9.34
CA ASP A 101 -19.98 -0.27 9.24
C ASP A 101 -20.01 -1.04 10.57
N PHE A 102 -18.86 -1.25 11.21
CA PHE A 102 -18.73 -1.87 12.52
C PHE A 102 -19.43 -1.06 13.62
N ALA A 103 -19.25 0.27 13.64
CA ALA A 103 -19.90 1.17 14.59
C ALA A 103 -21.42 1.17 14.41
N GLN A 104 -21.91 1.17 13.16
CA GLN A 104 -23.36 1.12 12.86
C GLN A 104 -24.00 -0.16 13.35
N VAL A 105 -23.38 -1.32 13.14
CA VAL A 105 -23.89 -2.62 13.65
C VAL A 105 -23.99 -2.62 15.17
N LYS A 106 -23.08 -1.92 15.85
CA LYS A 106 -23.10 -1.77 17.32
C LYS A 106 -23.96 -0.60 17.83
N ASN A 107 -24.67 0.12 16.95
CA ASN A 107 -25.44 1.32 17.26
C ASN A 107 -24.63 2.42 17.96
N ILE A 108 -23.34 2.55 17.62
CA ILE A 108 -22.44 3.56 18.14
C ILE A 108 -22.61 4.86 17.34
N LYS A 109 -22.78 5.98 18.04
CA LYS A 109 -22.99 7.32 17.44
C LYS A 109 -21.70 8.08 17.17
N ILE A 110 -20.64 7.79 17.93
CA ILE A 110 -19.34 8.47 17.83
C ILE A 110 -18.26 7.39 17.82
N MET A 111 -17.38 7.42 16.82
CA MET A 111 -16.26 6.48 16.74
C MET A 111 -15.13 6.97 17.66
N ASP A 112 -14.99 6.37 18.81
CA ASP A 112 -13.88 6.57 19.74
C ASP A 112 -12.71 5.61 19.45
N LEU A 113 -11.66 5.69 20.26
CA LEU A 113 -10.48 4.87 20.11
C LEU A 113 -10.78 3.38 20.32
N GLU A 114 -11.64 3.04 21.26
CA GLU A 114 -11.97 1.66 21.59
C GLU A 114 -12.71 0.97 20.42
N ILE A 115 -13.69 1.66 19.84
CA ILE A 115 -14.45 1.16 18.68
C ILE A 115 -13.52 0.99 17.46
N VAL A 116 -12.62 1.96 17.24
CA VAL A 116 -11.65 1.86 16.14
C VAL A 116 -10.72 0.67 16.33
N GLU A 117 -10.19 0.45 17.55
CA GLU A 117 -9.32 -0.71 17.83
C GLU A 117 -10.07 -2.04 17.68
N GLN A 118 -11.30 -2.13 18.16
CA GLN A 118 -12.13 -3.33 17.97
C GLN A 118 -12.39 -3.61 16.48
N ALA A 119 -12.69 -2.57 15.72
CA ALA A 119 -12.92 -2.70 14.26
C ALA A 119 -11.64 -3.10 13.52
N LEU A 120 -10.50 -2.50 13.84
CA LEU A 120 -9.21 -2.84 13.23
C LEU A 120 -8.79 -4.28 13.55
N LYS A 121 -9.03 -4.73 14.78
CA LYS A 121 -8.82 -6.14 15.16
C LYS A 121 -9.73 -7.09 14.37
N PHE A 122 -11.00 -6.72 14.20
CA PHE A 122 -11.93 -7.50 13.38
C PHE A 122 -11.52 -7.55 11.89
N LEU A 123 -10.90 -6.48 11.39
CA LEU A 123 -10.35 -6.40 10.03
C LEU A 123 -8.98 -7.06 9.89
N ASP A 124 -8.46 -7.62 10.98
CA ASP A 124 -7.15 -8.26 11.04
C ASP A 124 -5.98 -7.33 10.62
N ILE A 125 -6.08 -6.05 11.00
CA ILE A 125 -5.06 -5.02 10.79
C ILE A 125 -4.39 -4.74 12.13
N ASP A 126 -3.09 -5.01 12.20
CA ASP A 126 -2.31 -4.81 13.42
C ASP A 126 -1.88 -3.34 13.64
N GLU A 127 -1.14 -3.10 14.72
CA GLU A 127 -0.65 -1.77 15.12
C GLU A 127 0.32 -1.15 14.09
N ASP A 128 1.04 -1.97 13.34
CA ASP A 128 1.93 -1.55 12.27
C ASP A 128 1.21 -1.45 10.91
N GLY A 129 -0.11 -1.63 10.84
CA GLY A 129 -0.89 -1.62 9.61
C GLY A 129 -0.68 -2.85 8.72
N LEU A 130 -0.11 -3.94 9.27
CA LEU A 130 0.03 -5.20 8.57
C LEU A 130 -1.32 -5.95 8.59
N ASN A 131 -1.73 -6.45 7.43
CA ASN A 131 -2.90 -7.32 7.31
C ASN A 131 -2.49 -8.79 7.45
N LYS A 132 -3.46 -9.70 7.33
CA LYS A 132 -3.23 -11.15 7.42
C LYS A 132 -2.17 -11.62 6.42
N LEU A 133 -2.28 -11.24 5.17
CA LEU A 133 -1.36 -11.65 4.09
C LEU A 133 0.06 -11.14 4.33
N ASP A 134 0.23 -9.89 4.77
CA ASP A 134 1.56 -9.37 5.09
C ASP A 134 2.24 -10.19 6.19
N ARG A 135 1.49 -10.51 7.26
CA ARG A 135 2.02 -11.31 8.37
C ARG A 135 2.30 -12.75 7.94
N GLU A 136 1.49 -13.31 7.06
CA GLU A 136 1.70 -14.64 6.48
C GLU A 136 3.00 -14.68 5.68
N ILE A 137 3.22 -13.73 4.77
CA ILE A 137 4.47 -13.61 4.00
C ILE A 137 5.68 -13.52 4.92
N LEU A 138 5.64 -12.63 5.92
CA LEU A 138 6.74 -12.47 6.88
C LEU A 138 6.98 -13.75 7.68
N THR A 139 5.93 -14.44 8.09
CA THR A 139 6.02 -15.69 8.85
C THR A 139 6.62 -16.82 8.02
N LEU A 140 6.20 -16.97 6.76
CA LEU A 140 6.76 -17.94 5.83
C LEU A 140 8.26 -17.70 5.62
N ILE A 141 8.67 -16.47 5.34
CA ILE A 141 10.09 -16.15 5.15
C ILE A 141 10.90 -16.47 6.43
N LEU A 142 10.34 -16.20 7.60
CA LEU A 142 11.02 -16.45 8.88
C LEU A 142 11.11 -17.92 9.25
N LYS A 143 10.02 -18.69 9.08
CA LYS A 143 9.93 -20.08 9.53
C LYS A 143 10.54 -21.06 8.54
N ASP A 144 10.17 -20.91 7.26
CA ASP A 144 10.48 -21.92 6.27
C ASP A 144 11.79 -21.64 5.53
N PHE A 145 12.27 -20.38 5.58
CA PHE A 145 13.49 -19.95 4.90
C PHE A 145 14.49 -19.25 5.83
N ASP A 146 14.31 -19.37 7.13
CA ASP A 146 15.20 -18.78 8.15
C ASP A 146 15.54 -17.30 7.94
N GLY A 147 14.55 -16.53 7.47
CA GLY A 147 14.69 -15.11 7.13
C GLY A 147 14.98 -14.84 5.64
N GLY A 148 15.08 -15.86 4.83
CA GLY A 148 15.28 -15.75 3.37
C GLY A 148 16.74 -15.93 2.92
N PRO A 149 17.04 -15.76 1.61
CA PRO A 149 16.15 -15.24 0.56
C PRO A 149 15.20 -16.29 -0.04
N VAL A 150 14.01 -15.86 -0.48
CA VAL A 150 13.01 -16.70 -1.12
C VAL A 150 12.48 -16.04 -2.40
N GLY A 151 12.25 -16.83 -3.46
CA GLY A 151 11.74 -16.35 -4.73
C GLY A 151 10.27 -15.91 -4.67
N LEU A 152 9.87 -14.97 -5.52
CA LEU A 152 8.48 -14.51 -5.62
C LEU A 152 7.53 -15.66 -5.98
N GLU A 153 7.93 -16.55 -6.87
CA GLU A 153 7.14 -17.71 -7.30
C GLU A 153 6.85 -18.66 -6.16
N THR A 154 7.86 -18.90 -5.32
CA THR A 154 7.72 -19.74 -4.14
C THR A 154 6.74 -19.12 -3.13
N LEU A 155 6.88 -17.81 -2.86
CA LEU A 155 5.94 -17.10 -1.98
C LEU A 155 4.52 -17.13 -2.53
N ALA A 156 4.33 -16.89 -3.82
CA ALA A 156 3.03 -16.94 -4.48
C ALA A 156 2.38 -18.33 -4.34
N ALA A 157 3.16 -19.40 -4.60
CA ALA A 157 2.68 -20.77 -4.46
C ALA A 157 2.31 -21.11 -3.00
N MET A 158 3.07 -20.63 -2.01
CA MET A 158 2.84 -20.93 -0.59
C MET A 158 1.69 -20.13 0.01
N THR A 159 1.47 -18.89 -0.43
CA THR A 159 0.36 -18.05 0.04
C THR A 159 -0.94 -18.27 -0.72
N GLY A 160 -0.88 -18.93 -1.89
CA GLY A 160 -2.02 -19.07 -2.78
C GLY A 160 -2.40 -17.78 -3.52
N GLU A 161 -1.56 -16.74 -3.44
CA GLU A 161 -1.77 -15.44 -4.07
C GLU A 161 -1.00 -15.34 -5.39
N ASP A 162 -1.47 -14.48 -6.30
CA ASP A 162 -0.74 -14.23 -7.53
C ASP A 162 0.47 -13.31 -7.30
N LYS A 163 1.46 -13.39 -8.21
CA LYS A 163 2.72 -12.65 -8.11
C LYS A 163 2.51 -11.13 -8.13
N GLU A 164 1.55 -10.65 -8.91
CA GLU A 164 1.25 -9.22 -9.05
C GLU A 164 0.70 -8.67 -7.72
N THR A 165 -0.16 -9.42 -7.04
CA THR A 165 -0.66 -9.05 -5.70
C THR A 165 0.48 -8.94 -4.70
N LEU A 166 1.40 -9.90 -4.67
CA LEU A 166 2.55 -9.84 -3.77
C LEU A 166 3.46 -8.65 -4.10
N GLU A 167 3.78 -8.45 -5.38
CA GLU A 167 4.74 -7.43 -5.82
C GLU A 167 4.16 -6.00 -5.80
N ASP A 168 2.91 -5.81 -6.18
CA ASP A 168 2.30 -4.48 -6.31
C ASP A 168 1.56 -4.02 -5.04
N VAL A 169 1.10 -4.95 -4.18
CA VAL A 169 0.28 -4.61 -3.01
C VAL A 169 1.04 -4.82 -1.68
N CYS A 170 1.73 -5.96 -1.50
CA CYS A 170 2.35 -6.30 -0.24
C CYS A 170 3.78 -5.78 -0.12
N GLU A 171 4.64 -6.09 -1.09
CA GLU A 171 6.07 -5.76 -1.04
C GLU A 171 6.35 -4.26 -0.84
N PRO A 172 5.67 -3.32 -1.54
CA PRO A 172 6.00 -1.91 -1.41
C PRO A 172 5.87 -1.38 0.02
N TYR A 173 4.87 -1.89 0.75
CA TYR A 173 4.68 -1.52 2.14
C TYR A 173 5.72 -2.17 3.06
N LEU A 174 5.95 -3.46 2.91
CA LEU A 174 6.92 -4.22 3.71
C LEU A 174 8.35 -3.70 3.52
N ILE A 175 8.73 -3.33 2.29
CA ILE A 175 10.03 -2.71 1.97
C ILE A 175 10.14 -1.34 2.62
N ARG A 176 9.11 -0.49 2.48
CA ARG A 176 9.10 0.85 3.08
C ARG A 176 9.21 0.82 4.60
N MET A 177 8.58 -0.15 5.26
CA MET A 177 8.69 -0.39 6.69
C MET A 177 10.05 -0.98 7.10
N GLY A 178 10.90 -1.30 6.11
CA GLY A 178 12.21 -1.93 6.34
C GLY A 178 12.09 -3.32 6.94
N LEU A 179 10.98 -4.02 6.69
CA LEU A 179 10.75 -5.39 7.18
C LEU A 179 11.37 -6.41 6.24
N ILE A 180 11.27 -6.18 4.93
CA ILE A 180 11.89 -7.03 3.89
C ILE A 180 12.85 -6.22 3.01
N GLN A 181 13.77 -6.95 2.38
CA GLN A 181 14.70 -6.46 1.36
C GLN A 181 14.60 -7.33 0.12
N LYS A 182 14.70 -6.71 -1.07
CA LYS A 182 14.73 -7.38 -2.36
C LYS A 182 16.17 -7.51 -2.84
N SER A 183 16.56 -8.71 -3.24
CA SER A 183 17.88 -9.03 -3.78
C SER A 183 17.74 -9.80 -5.09
N SER A 184 18.85 -10.03 -5.80
CA SER A 184 18.88 -10.88 -7.01
C SER A 184 18.45 -12.34 -6.75
N ARG A 185 18.59 -12.81 -5.51
CA ARG A 185 18.19 -14.17 -5.08
C ARG A 185 16.76 -14.26 -4.55
N GLY A 186 16.07 -13.13 -4.36
CA GLY A 186 14.70 -13.10 -3.85
C GLY A 186 14.47 -12.10 -2.73
N ARG A 187 13.44 -12.36 -1.93
CA ARG A 187 13.00 -11.55 -0.80
C ARG A 187 13.54 -12.15 0.49
N GLN A 188 14.02 -11.30 1.37
CA GLN A 188 14.52 -11.70 2.69
C GLN A 188 14.06 -10.68 3.75
N ILE A 189 13.94 -11.15 4.98
CA ILE A 189 13.73 -10.24 6.12
C ILE A 189 14.98 -9.38 6.29
N ALA A 190 14.78 -8.09 6.59
CA ALA A 190 15.91 -7.24 6.95
C ALA A 190 16.60 -7.80 8.21
N PRO A 191 17.91 -8.09 8.19
CA PRO A 191 18.58 -8.83 9.27
C PRO A 191 18.34 -8.22 10.66
N LYS A 192 18.34 -6.90 10.76
CA LYS A 192 18.06 -6.18 12.02
C LYS A 192 16.62 -6.36 12.53
N LYS A 193 15.70 -6.83 11.71
CA LYS A 193 14.29 -7.02 12.06
C LYS A 193 13.94 -8.47 12.40
N ILE A 194 14.83 -9.41 12.15
CA ILE A 194 14.58 -10.84 12.42
C ILE A 194 14.22 -11.11 13.89
N PRO A 195 14.97 -10.62 14.90
CA PRO A 195 14.62 -10.87 16.31
C PRO A 195 13.25 -10.30 16.68
N PHE A 196 12.98 -9.07 16.26
CA PHE A 196 11.69 -8.40 16.50
C PHE A 196 10.53 -9.17 15.89
N LEU A 197 10.64 -9.54 14.61
CA LEU A 197 9.57 -10.24 13.90
C LEU A 197 9.38 -11.68 14.40
N ARG A 198 10.45 -12.38 14.80
CA ARG A 198 10.33 -13.71 15.44
C ARG A 198 9.54 -13.62 16.74
N LYS A 199 9.84 -12.65 17.58
CA LYS A 199 9.08 -12.43 18.83
C LYS A 199 7.62 -12.08 18.53
N LYS A 200 7.37 -11.15 17.60
CA LYS A 200 6.02 -10.64 17.25
C LYS A 200 5.14 -11.68 16.57
N LEU A 201 5.68 -12.43 15.60
CA LEU A 201 4.88 -13.30 14.72
C LEU A 201 4.91 -14.78 15.12
N ILE A 202 5.98 -15.22 15.78
CA ILE A 202 6.21 -16.65 16.10
C ILE A 202 6.16 -16.89 17.61
N GLY A 203 6.28 -15.85 18.43
CA GLY A 203 6.29 -15.96 19.90
C GLY A 203 7.59 -16.54 20.45
N ILE A 204 8.68 -16.61 19.66
CA ILE A 204 9.97 -17.11 20.08
C ILE A 204 10.82 -15.92 20.54
N GLU A 205 11.16 -15.87 21.83
CA GLU A 205 12.21 -14.98 22.32
C GLU A 205 13.56 -15.53 21.85
N VAL A 206 14.21 -14.78 20.96
CA VAL A 206 15.62 -15.05 20.62
C VAL A 206 16.44 -14.57 21.82
N LEU A 207 16.97 -15.51 22.60
CA LEU A 207 18.02 -15.19 23.54
C LEU A 207 19.18 -14.57 22.75
N GLU A 208 19.49 -13.30 23.01
CA GLU A 208 20.68 -12.66 22.47
C GLU A 208 21.86 -13.54 22.90
N GLN A 209 22.45 -14.26 21.97
CA GLN A 209 23.77 -14.83 22.19
C GLN A 209 24.70 -13.62 22.30
N ASN A 210 24.97 -13.22 23.53
CA ASN A 210 26.14 -12.43 23.88
C ASN A 210 27.35 -13.15 23.30
N THR A 211 27.82 -12.73 22.15
CA THR A 211 29.15 -13.06 21.64
C THR A 211 30.13 -12.38 22.60
N LEU A 212 30.45 -13.11 23.64
CA LEU A 212 31.71 -12.94 24.36
C LEU A 212 32.80 -13.44 23.41
N PHE A 213 33.45 -12.50 22.69
CA PHE A 213 34.87 -12.49 22.35
C PHE A 213 35.18 -11.12 21.69
#